data_0fb1a3a09f63a754592835a3d6748e9c
#
_entry.id   0fb1a3a09f63a754592835a3d6748e9c
#
_cell.length_a   1.000
_cell.length_b   1.000
_cell.length_c   1.000
_cell.angle_alpha   90.00
_cell.angle_beta   90.00
_cell.angle_gamma   90.00
#
_symmetry.space_group_name_H-M   'P 1'
#
loop_
_entity.id
_entity.type
_entity.pdbx_description
1 polymer ?
#
loop_
_entity_poly.entity_id
_entity_poly.type
_entity_poly.pdbx_seq_one_letter_code
_entity_poly.pdbx_strand_id
1 'polypeptide(L)'
;PYRRGEIMDRNGTYLTATEKRYQLIVSPKSLLKEDSRDLYYDCTVHALADFLGMDENELRKQIEENSTSQNLKVGEPLTAPDKQRFLDFQEHVNNPDRYEAKKRAEDKTYEGFSQEQRERYRGRLGAVNLQEYYQREYPYGELACNVLGFYRSYDDQRVGTTGIEQSYNEVLSGTDGQRYSYMDADREAQDVTREPQDGNSVVSTIDVKVQQSVERHIKDFMNTTGAENIGVIVMDPNSGEILAMATNHSFDLNDPGNLQKYYSANELKQMTSEEATQKLWNNFCVSTVYEPGSTAKVFTIAGALENGKITGQEEYTCTGEVDVQGTLIHCNKRTGHGRLNVTGALEQSCNVALVRIAQALGREAFEKTQNLYGFGVSSGIDLPGEPDTSTQVHILNPPDDAANRRLGPVELATDSFGQGFGCNMVQLAAAFSSVINGGSYYRPHVVKQILNPQGTVIRDYSGEIVRETCSQETALFLRKALRGVVTEGTGAAAEVPGYEIAGKTGTSEKLPRNKKNYLLSFCGYAPANNPQVLCYVVVDQPHVKDQAHSTFASVLFQNIMADILPSLNVVPGDAPGTTATPLLEGINAGIASGREEGGESANAAESTA
;
A
#
# COMPACT_ATOMS: atom_id res chain seq x y z
N PRO A 1 -5.81 19.89 19.57
CA PRO A 1 -5.27 19.15 18.42
C PRO A 1 -6.30 19.02 17.30
N TYR A 2 -5.84 18.90 16.06
CA TYR A 2 -6.66 18.54 14.91
C TYR A 2 -6.90 17.02 14.86
N ARG A 3 -7.96 16.60 14.19
CA ARG A 3 -8.22 15.21 13.83
C ARG A 3 -7.59 14.90 12.47
N ARG A 4 -6.77 13.86 12.39
CA ARG A 4 -6.21 13.38 11.12
C ARG A 4 -7.32 12.80 10.25
N GLY A 5 -7.30 13.09 8.95
CA GLY A 5 -8.26 12.56 7.99
C GLY A 5 -8.18 11.04 7.87
N GLU A 6 -9.28 10.40 7.49
CA GLU A 6 -9.38 8.96 7.39
C GLU A 6 -8.94 8.46 6.01
N ILE A 7 -8.50 7.19 5.95
CA ILE A 7 -8.27 6.46 4.71
C ILE A 7 -9.40 5.43 4.58
N MET A 8 -10.06 5.44 3.43
CA MET A 8 -11.14 4.51 3.10
C MET A 8 -10.76 3.67 1.90
N ASP A 9 -11.35 2.48 1.77
CA ASP A 9 -11.31 1.71 0.54
C ASP A 9 -12.14 2.38 -0.56
N ARG A 10 -12.11 1.85 -1.78
CA ARG A 10 -12.85 2.39 -2.91
C ARG A 10 -14.38 2.40 -2.73
N ASN A 11 -14.90 1.60 -1.81
CA ASN A 11 -16.33 1.42 -1.51
C ASN A 11 -16.77 2.19 -0.27
N GLY A 12 -15.88 2.99 0.34
CA GLY A 12 -16.15 3.78 1.53
C GLY A 12 -15.97 3.05 2.85
N THR A 13 -15.38 1.86 2.86
CA THR A 13 -15.01 1.15 4.10
C THR A 13 -13.83 1.85 4.75
N TYR A 14 -13.95 2.22 6.02
CA TYR A 14 -12.87 2.86 6.76
C TYR A 14 -11.73 1.88 7.03
N LEU A 15 -10.55 2.18 6.50
CA LEU A 15 -9.31 1.42 6.73
C LEU A 15 -8.52 1.95 7.92
N THR A 16 -8.84 3.15 8.34
CA THR A 16 -8.26 3.81 9.51
C THR A 16 -9.37 4.41 10.38
N ALA A 17 -9.06 4.61 11.66
CA ALA A 17 -9.90 5.33 12.58
C ALA A 17 -9.02 6.30 13.39
N THR A 18 -9.50 7.53 13.57
CA THR A 18 -8.83 8.54 14.40
C THR A 18 -9.71 8.85 15.59
N GLU A 19 -9.36 8.28 16.74
CA GLU A 19 -10.15 8.38 17.96
C GLU A 19 -9.56 9.39 18.94
N LYS A 20 -10.43 10.13 19.60
CA LYS A 20 -10.04 11.07 20.64
C LYS A 20 -9.72 10.32 21.92
N ARG A 21 -8.53 10.55 22.46
CA ARG A 21 -8.03 9.97 23.71
C ARG A 21 -7.59 11.07 24.66
N TYR A 22 -7.45 10.71 25.93
CA TYR A 22 -7.11 11.63 27.01
C TYR A 22 -5.99 11.04 27.84
N GLN A 23 -4.80 11.64 27.79
CA GLN A 23 -3.66 11.20 28.57
C GLN A 23 -3.64 11.94 29.91
N LEU A 24 -3.51 11.19 30.99
CA LEU A 24 -3.21 11.77 32.30
C LEU A 24 -1.76 12.24 32.31
N ILE A 25 -1.58 13.52 32.63
CA ILE A 25 -0.29 14.18 32.74
C ILE A 25 -0.11 14.65 34.17
N VAL A 26 0.98 14.23 34.78
CA VAL A 26 1.45 14.73 36.07
C VAL A 26 2.60 15.67 35.86
N SER A 27 2.70 16.75 36.62
CA SER A 27 3.87 17.61 36.67
C SER A 27 4.71 17.30 37.92
N PRO A 28 5.69 16.38 37.86
CA PRO A 28 6.57 16.07 38.98
C PRO A 28 7.27 17.31 39.53
N LYS A 29 7.77 18.18 38.64
CA LYS A 29 8.43 19.44 39.01
C LYS A 29 7.54 20.33 39.89
N SER A 30 6.24 20.37 39.64
CA SER A 30 5.30 21.14 40.42
C SER A 30 4.89 20.41 41.72
N LEU A 31 4.71 19.10 41.63
CA LEU A 31 4.24 18.26 42.74
C LEU A 31 5.32 18.06 43.81
N LEU A 32 6.59 18.03 43.45
CA LEU A 32 7.74 17.83 44.35
C LEU A 32 8.32 19.12 44.90
N LYS A 33 7.76 20.30 44.59
CA LYS A 33 8.13 21.56 45.26
C LYS A 33 7.80 21.48 46.75
N GLU A 34 8.62 22.06 47.61
CA GLU A 34 8.56 21.98 49.06
C GLU A 34 7.16 22.27 49.57
N ASP A 35 6.52 23.36 49.14
CA ASP A 35 5.15 23.72 49.52
C ASP A 35 4.07 22.79 48.97
N SER A 36 4.31 22.11 47.86
CA SER A 36 3.35 21.21 47.18
C SER A 36 3.53 19.78 47.64
N ARG A 37 4.74 19.36 47.98
CA ARG A 37 5.08 18.00 48.40
C ARG A 37 4.35 17.61 49.66
N ASP A 38 4.36 18.48 50.66
CA ASP A 38 3.70 18.23 51.95
C ASP A 38 2.17 18.26 51.84
N LEU A 39 1.61 18.87 50.80
CA LEU A 39 0.17 19.13 50.69
C LEU A 39 -0.54 18.21 49.68
N TYR A 40 0.11 17.89 48.56
CA TYR A 40 -0.55 17.22 47.42
C TYR A 40 0.06 15.90 47.02
N TYR A 41 1.35 15.65 47.34
CA TYR A 41 2.10 14.54 46.75
C TYR A 41 1.49 13.19 47.10
N ASP A 42 1.35 12.88 48.39
CA ASP A 42 0.84 11.58 48.85
C ASP A 42 -0.61 11.35 48.44
N CYS A 43 -1.45 12.38 48.56
CA CYS A 43 -2.85 12.29 48.13
C CYS A 43 -2.97 12.07 46.64
N THR A 44 -2.19 12.78 45.83
CA THR A 44 -2.22 12.66 44.37
C THR A 44 -1.73 11.28 43.92
N VAL A 45 -0.62 10.79 44.47
CA VAL A 45 -0.07 9.47 44.13
C VAL A 45 -1.04 8.36 44.51
N HIS A 46 -1.58 8.39 45.74
CA HIS A 46 -2.53 7.40 46.21
C HIS A 46 -3.81 7.38 45.36
N ALA A 47 -4.39 8.53 45.08
CA ALA A 47 -5.61 8.63 44.28
C ALA A 47 -5.40 8.20 42.82
N LEU A 48 -4.27 8.57 42.19
CA LEU A 48 -3.96 8.13 40.85
C LEU A 48 -3.68 6.63 40.74
N ALA A 49 -2.95 6.08 41.75
CA ALA A 49 -2.69 4.64 41.81
C ALA A 49 -4.01 3.84 41.97
N ASP A 50 -4.92 4.30 42.81
CA ASP A 50 -6.26 3.69 43.02
C ASP A 50 -7.10 3.76 41.73
N PHE A 51 -7.16 4.93 41.06
CA PHE A 51 -7.94 5.09 39.84
C PHE A 51 -7.41 4.26 38.68
N LEU A 52 -6.07 4.19 38.51
CA LEU A 52 -5.39 3.49 37.41
C LEU A 52 -5.16 2.00 37.69
N GLY A 53 -5.37 1.55 38.96
CA GLY A 53 -5.05 0.17 39.38
C GLY A 53 -3.55 -0.12 39.35
N MET A 54 -2.69 0.90 39.55
CA MET A 54 -1.24 0.79 39.55
C MET A 54 -0.68 0.58 40.97
N ASP A 55 0.53 0.00 41.05
CA ASP A 55 1.27 -0.03 42.30
C ASP A 55 1.72 1.38 42.69
N GLU A 56 1.38 1.79 43.93
CA GLU A 56 1.66 3.13 44.42
C GLU A 56 3.18 3.42 44.49
N ASN A 57 3.99 2.41 44.86
CA ASN A 57 5.45 2.59 44.95
C ASN A 57 6.08 2.74 43.59
N GLU A 58 5.54 2.04 42.56
CA GLU A 58 5.98 2.19 41.19
C GLU A 58 5.65 3.59 40.66
N LEU A 59 4.46 4.10 40.92
CA LEU A 59 4.07 5.46 40.54
C LEU A 59 4.94 6.52 41.25
N ARG A 60 5.24 6.34 42.54
CA ARG A 60 6.16 7.19 43.31
C ARG A 60 7.53 7.24 42.64
N LYS A 61 8.09 6.07 42.31
CA LYS A 61 9.37 5.95 41.66
C LYS A 61 9.38 6.66 40.30
N GLN A 62 8.38 6.48 39.46
CA GLN A 62 8.24 7.16 38.18
C GLN A 62 8.23 8.69 38.34
N ILE A 63 7.49 9.22 39.33
CA ILE A 63 7.43 10.65 39.59
C ILE A 63 8.77 11.20 40.09
N GLU A 64 9.45 10.49 41.00
CA GLU A 64 10.71 10.92 41.61
C GLU A 64 11.87 10.87 40.59
N GLU A 65 11.94 9.82 39.76
CA GLU A 65 12.93 9.70 38.69
C GLU A 65 12.77 10.80 37.62
N ASN A 66 11.55 11.33 37.45
CA ASN A 66 11.24 12.40 36.50
C ASN A 66 11.04 13.76 37.18
N SER A 67 11.69 14.02 38.30
CA SER A 67 11.49 15.19 39.18
C SER A 67 11.55 16.56 38.51
N THR A 68 12.23 16.69 37.37
CA THR A 68 12.35 17.93 36.60
C THR A 68 11.28 18.09 35.51
N SER A 69 10.53 17.01 35.22
CA SER A 69 9.51 17.00 34.18
C SER A 69 8.26 17.79 34.57
N GLN A 70 7.66 18.46 33.62
CA GLN A 70 6.34 19.09 33.75
C GLN A 70 5.22 18.26 33.11
N ASN A 71 5.58 17.25 32.31
CA ASN A 71 4.66 16.49 31.46
C ASN A 71 4.96 14.99 31.54
N LEU A 72 4.90 14.41 32.73
CA LEU A 72 4.99 12.95 32.90
C LEU A 72 3.65 12.30 32.53
N LYS A 73 3.65 11.47 31.50
CA LYS A 73 2.50 10.66 31.13
C LYS A 73 2.35 9.50 32.12
N VAL A 74 1.15 9.32 32.65
CA VAL A 74 0.84 8.29 33.66
C VAL A 74 -0.35 7.46 33.19
N GLY A 75 -0.21 6.13 33.29
CA GLY A 75 -1.23 5.17 32.86
C GLY A 75 -1.48 5.16 31.36
N GLU A 76 -2.37 4.25 30.95
CA GLU A 76 -2.83 4.17 29.55
C GLU A 76 -3.77 5.33 29.23
N PRO A 77 -3.83 5.75 27.96
CA PRO A 77 -4.74 6.79 27.52
C PRO A 77 -6.20 6.45 27.74
N LEU A 78 -6.94 7.37 28.30
CA LEU A 78 -8.35 7.21 28.63
C LEU A 78 -9.25 7.40 27.42
N THR A 79 -10.31 6.61 27.34
CA THR A 79 -11.43 6.85 26.41
C THR A 79 -12.31 8.01 26.90
N ALA A 80 -13.28 8.46 26.09
CA ALA A 80 -14.22 9.49 26.54
C ALA A 80 -15.06 9.08 27.79
N PRO A 81 -15.58 7.83 27.90
CA PRO A 81 -16.21 7.34 29.13
C PRO A 81 -15.25 7.32 30.32
N ASP A 82 -14.00 6.88 30.13
CA ASP A 82 -13.02 6.82 31.23
C ASP A 82 -12.59 8.22 31.69
N LYS A 83 -12.48 9.18 30.74
CA LYS A 83 -12.31 10.60 31.09
C LYS A 83 -13.42 11.07 32.01
N GLN A 84 -14.68 10.76 31.71
CA GLN A 84 -15.79 11.18 32.55
C GLN A 84 -15.69 10.53 33.94
N ARG A 85 -15.36 9.23 33.99
CA ARG A 85 -15.09 8.52 35.25
C ARG A 85 -13.98 9.20 36.06
N PHE A 86 -12.90 9.62 35.38
CA PHE A 86 -11.81 10.34 36.04
C PHE A 86 -12.24 11.70 36.58
N LEU A 87 -13.02 12.47 35.83
CA LEU A 87 -13.54 13.76 36.27
C LEU A 87 -14.47 13.62 37.48
N ASP A 88 -15.35 12.62 37.44
CA ASP A 88 -16.23 12.31 38.58
C ASP A 88 -15.43 11.86 39.81
N PHE A 89 -14.41 11.04 39.60
CA PHE A 89 -13.46 10.63 40.63
C PHE A 89 -12.67 11.82 41.19
N GLN A 90 -12.14 12.70 40.31
CA GLN A 90 -11.45 13.92 40.72
C GLN A 90 -12.34 14.85 41.55
N GLU A 91 -13.60 15.02 41.14
CA GLU A 91 -14.57 15.79 41.92
C GLU A 91 -14.81 15.14 43.31
N HIS A 92 -14.93 13.81 43.36
CA HIS A 92 -15.09 13.06 44.58
C HIS A 92 -13.87 13.20 45.51
N VAL A 93 -12.65 13.05 44.99
CA VAL A 93 -11.40 13.23 45.75
C VAL A 93 -11.24 14.67 46.24
N ASN A 94 -11.57 15.64 45.38
CA ASN A 94 -11.45 17.07 45.71
C ASN A 94 -12.56 17.58 46.68
N ASN A 95 -13.61 16.78 46.91
CA ASN A 95 -14.70 17.12 47.84
C ASN A 95 -14.51 16.35 49.15
N PRO A 96 -14.09 17.02 50.24
CA PRO A 96 -13.77 16.36 51.49
C PRO A 96 -14.97 15.68 52.17
N ASP A 97 -16.20 16.12 51.90
CA ASP A 97 -17.39 15.57 52.51
C ASP A 97 -17.87 14.26 51.87
N ARG A 98 -17.34 13.98 50.66
CA ARG A 98 -17.64 12.78 49.86
C ARG A 98 -16.52 11.73 49.85
N TYR A 99 -15.29 12.10 50.25
CA TYR A 99 -14.17 11.14 50.30
C TYR A 99 -14.39 10.17 51.45
N GLU A 100 -14.24 8.86 51.21
CA GLU A 100 -14.48 7.84 52.25
C GLU A 100 -13.66 8.11 53.52
N ALA A 101 -14.32 8.16 54.66
CA ALA A 101 -13.70 8.48 55.95
C ALA A 101 -12.53 7.55 56.31
N LYS A 102 -12.53 6.31 55.79
CA LYS A 102 -11.46 5.32 55.93
C LYS A 102 -10.16 5.75 55.26
N LYS A 103 -10.23 6.24 54.02
CA LYS A 103 -9.04 6.72 53.27
C LYS A 103 -8.47 8.01 53.89
N ARG A 104 -9.30 8.83 54.52
CA ARG A 104 -8.86 10.02 55.29
C ARG A 104 -8.12 9.69 56.56
N ALA A 105 -8.51 8.62 57.26
CA ALA A 105 -7.85 8.18 58.48
C ALA A 105 -6.46 7.58 58.24
N GLU A 106 -6.25 7.03 57.02
CA GLU A 106 -4.99 6.45 56.58
C GLU A 106 -4.04 7.49 55.98
N ASP A 107 -4.56 8.67 55.58
CA ASP A 107 -3.81 9.74 54.96
C ASP A 107 -3.11 10.63 56.00
N LYS A 108 -1.85 10.32 56.28
CA LYS A 108 -0.99 11.03 57.21
C LYS A 108 -0.73 12.50 56.86
N THR A 109 -1.04 12.91 55.61
CA THR A 109 -0.85 14.27 55.10
C THR A 109 -1.62 15.34 55.85
N TYR A 110 -2.63 14.97 56.63
CA TYR A 110 -3.46 15.91 57.40
C TYR A 110 -3.05 16.04 58.87
N GLU A 111 -2.14 15.21 59.38
CA GLU A 111 -1.61 15.36 60.74
C GLU A 111 -0.70 16.59 60.81
N GLY A 112 -1.12 17.59 61.58
CA GLY A 112 -0.35 18.81 61.80
C GLY A 112 -0.83 20.04 61.05
N PHE A 113 -1.78 19.93 60.13
CA PHE A 113 -2.32 21.10 59.43
C PHE A 113 -3.25 21.94 60.32
N SER A 114 -3.10 23.29 60.22
CA SER A 114 -4.09 24.21 60.76
C SER A 114 -5.44 24.01 60.04
N GLN A 115 -6.53 24.44 60.68
CA GLN A 115 -7.85 24.36 60.08
C GLN A 115 -7.91 25.12 58.74
N GLU A 116 -7.23 26.26 58.61
CA GLU A 116 -7.13 27.05 57.40
C GLU A 116 -6.35 26.30 56.31
N GLN A 117 -5.27 25.60 56.65
CA GLN A 117 -4.54 24.74 55.75
C GLN A 117 -5.37 23.56 55.26
N ARG A 118 -6.10 22.90 56.20
CA ARG A 118 -7.03 21.81 55.84
C ARG A 118 -8.17 22.26 54.93
N GLU A 119 -8.67 23.48 55.12
CA GLU A 119 -9.69 24.07 54.23
C GLU A 119 -9.16 24.45 52.85
N ARG A 120 -7.90 24.92 52.78
CA ARG A 120 -7.25 25.34 51.55
C ARG A 120 -6.80 24.17 50.67
N TYR A 121 -6.45 23.05 51.30
CA TYR A 121 -5.79 21.92 50.64
C TYR A 121 -6.55 20.59 50.76
N ARG A 122 -7.84 20.66 51.02
CA ARG A 122 -8.71 19.49 51.19
C ARG A 122 -8.65 18.53 50.01
N GLY A 123 -7.75 17.52 50.09
CA GLY A 123 -7.72 16.35 49.21
C GLY A 123 -7.68 16.62 47.71
N ARG A 124 -7.05 17.70 47.27
CA ARG A 124 -6.99 18.04 45.87
C ARG A 124 -5.93 17.21 45.16
N LEU A 125 -6.29 16.66 44.01
CA LEU A 125 -5.33 16.16 43.06
C LEU A 125 -4.47 17.35 42.55
N GLY A 126 -3.21 17.41 42.99
CA GLY A 126 -2.28 18.49 42.60
C GLY A 126 -1.54 18.16 41.32
N ALA A 127 -1.31 19.18 40.53
CA ALA A 127 -0.46 19.10 39.32
C ALA A 127 -0.80 17.95 38.32
N VAL A 128 -2.10 17.59 38.25
CA VAL A 128 -2.63 16.59 37.34
C VAL A 128 -3.52 17.27 36.31
N ASN A 129 -3.27 16.97 35.02
CA ASN A 129 -4.04 17.48 33.90
C ASN A 129 -4.42 16.35 32.94
N LEU A 130 -5.48 16.56 32.17
CA LEU A 130 -5.84 15.72 31.03
C LEU A 130 -5.40 16.41 29.75
N GLN A 131 -4.54 15.75 29.01
CA GLN A 131 -4.14 16.20 27.68
C GLN A 131 -4.94 15.46 26.63
N GLU A 132 -5.67 16.20 25.82
CA GLU A 132 -6.39 15.64 24.68
C GLU A 132 -5.43 15.40 23.51
N TYR A 133 -5.57 14.24 22.87
CA TYR A 133 -4.91 13.94 21.61
C TYR A 133 -5.74 12.98 20.78
N TYR A 134 -5.38 12.81 19.52
CA TYR A 134 -5.99 11.83 18.66
C TYR A 134 -5.04 10.64 18.44
N GLN A 135 -5.57 9.44 18.66
CA GLN A 135 -4.89 8.17 18.41
C GLN A 135 -5.34 7.65 17.05
N ARG A 136 -4.38 7.29 16.22
CA ARG A 136 -4.60 6.64 14.93
C ARG A 136 -4.68 5.15 15.15
N GLU A 137 -5.73 4.51 14.64
CA GLU A 137 -5.95 3.07 14.72
C GLU A 137 -6.21 2.50 13.33
N TYR A 138 -5.81 1.25 13.15
CA TYR A 138 -5.97 0.48 11.91
C TYR A 138 -6.80 -0.76 12.23
N PRO A 139 -8.14 -0.70 12.02
CA PRO A 139 -9.07 -1.76 12.48
C PRO A 139 -8.80 -3.14 11.87
N TYR A 140 -8.16 -3.18 10.70
CA TYR A 140 -7.83 -4.42 10.00
C TYR A 140 -6.38 -4.92 10.25
N GLY A 141 -5.63 -4.26 11.14
CA GLY A 141 -4.29 -4.66 11.54
C GLY A 141 -3.28 -4.73 10.41
N GLU A 142 -3.06 -5.89 9.82
CA GLU A 142 -2.05 -6.13 8.78
C GLU A 142 -2.55 -5.84 7.35
N LEU A 143 -3.86 -5.68 7.14
CA LEU A 143 -4.45 -5.53 5.81
C LEU A 143 -3.87 -4.34 5.05
N ALA A 144 -3.41 -4.58 3.83
CA ALA A 144 -2.84 -3.57 2.94
C ALA A 144 -1.71 -2.74 3.58
N CYS A 145 -0.96 -3.31 4.53
CA CYS A 145 0.03 -2.57 5.34
C CYS A 145 1.08 -1.86 4.47
N ASN A 146 1.54 -2.47 3.38
CA ASN A 146 2.51 -1.86 2.47
C ASN A 146 1.92 -0.71 1.63
N VAL A 147 0.59 -0.64 1.48
CA VAL A 147 -0.11 0.43 0.74
C VAL A 147 -0.54 1.54 1.67
N LEU A 148 -1.15 1.20 2.81
CA LEU A 148 -1.64 2.20 3.76
C LEU A 148 -0.49 2.94 4.43
N GLY A 149 0.53 2.20 4.88
CA GLY A 149 1.53 2.75 5.77
C GLY A 149 0.95 3.04 7.16
N PHE A 150 1.71 3.69 8.01
CA PHE A 150 1.30 3.99 9.38
C PHE A 150 1.72 5.38 9.80
N TYR A 151 1.05 5.88 10.83
CA TYR A 151 1.27 7.19 11.43
C TYR A 151 2.01 7.05 12.75
N ARG A 152 3.06 7.85 12.93
CA ARG A 152 3.81 7.93 14.19
C ARG A 152 3.61 9.29 14.85
N SER A 153 3.42 9.24 16.16
CA SER A 153 3.55 10.42 17.01
C SER A 153 4.73 10.18 17.95
N TYR A 154 5.88 10.75 17.65
CA TYR A 154 7.10 10.64 18.45
C TYR A 154 7.72 12.04 18.62
N ASP A 155 8.09 12.41 19.85
CA ASP A 155 8.72 13.69 20.21
C ASP A 155 8.09 14.93 19.55
N ASP A 156 6.74 15.06 19.66
CA ASP A 156 5.94 16.12 19.03
C ASP A 156 5.94 16.12 17.49
N GLN A 157 6.62 15.19 16.84
CA GLN A 157 6.51 14.99 15.40
C GLN A 157 5.38 14.02 15.08
N ARG A 158 4.45 14.48 14.26
CA ARG A 158 3.27 13.74 13.79
C ARG A 158 3.46 13.48 12.29
N VAL A 159 3.99 12.32 11.95
CA VAL A 159 4.39 12.02 10.56
C VAL A 159 3.86 10.68 10.11
N GLY A 160 3.28 10.66 8.90
CA GLY A 160 2.98 9.45 8.17
C GLY A 160 4.25 8.76 7.71
N THR A 161 4.34 7.45 7.90
CA THR A 161 5.50 6.63 7.56
C THR A 161 5.06 5.54 6.61
N THR A 162 5.75 5.41 5.47
CA THR A 162 5.42 4.52 4.36
C THR A 162 4.01 4.74 3.78
N GLY A 163 3.72 4.14 2.64
CA GLY A 163 2.38 4.08 2.04
C GLY A 163 1.68 5.42 1.83
N ILE A 164 0.35 5.37 1.82
CA ILE A 164 -0.54 6.54 1.69
C ILE A 164 -0.35 7.51 2.85
N GLU A 165 -0.13 6.99 4.07
CA GLU A 165 0.11 7.83 5.25
C GLU A 165 1.30 8.77 5.05
N GLN A 166 2.35 8.33 4.34
CA GLN A 166 3.51 9.16 4.00
C GLN A 166 3.24 10.06 2.80
N SER A 167 2.78 9.50 1.67
CA SER A 167 2.61 10.25 0.42
C SER A 167 1.57 11.35 0.52
N TYR A 168 0.53 11.13 1.34
CA TYR A 168 -0.57 12.07 1.55
C TYR A 168 -0.56 12.68 2.95
N ASN A 169 0.61 12.70 3.62
CA ASN A 169 0.70 13.20 4.99
C ASN A 169 0.17 14.63 5.14
N GLU A 170 0.49 15.53 4.20
CA GLU A 170 0.00 16.91 4.23
C GLU A 170 -1.52 17.01 4.03
N VAL A 171 -2.08 16.11 3.21
CA VAL A 171 -3.53 16.04 2.96
C VAL A 171 -4.28 15.54 4.20
N LEU A 172 -3.76 14.48 4.80
CA LEU A 172 -4.35 13.83 5.99
C LEU A 172 -4.17 14.65 7.25
N SER A 173 -3.12 15.48 7.33
CA SER A 173 -2.86 16.35 8.47
C SER A 173 -3.72 17.60 8.42
N GLY A 174 -4.19 18.01 9.60
CA GLY A 174 -4.86 19.28 9.79
C GLY A 174 -3.94 20.34 10.40
N THR A 175 -4.54 21.36 10.99
CA THR A 175 -3.83 22.42 11.72
C THR A 175 -4.37 22.50 13.13
N ASP A 176 -3.48 22.45 14.12
CA ASP A 176 -3.87 22.58 15.53
C ASP A 176 -4.47 23.97 15.81
N GLY A 177 -5.49 23.98 16.66
CA GLY A 177 -6.04 25.19 17.21
C GLY A 177 -5.06 25.88 18.16
N GLN A 178 -5.26 27.15 18.36
CA GLN A 178 -4.44 27.99 19.25
C GLN A 178 -5.32 28.78 20.20
N ARG A 179 -4.94 28.83 21.46
CA ARG A 179 -5.53 29.74 22.44
C ARG A 179 -4.43 30.57 23.07
N TYR A 180 -4.57 31.88 22.99
CA TYR A 180 -3.65 32.81 23.63
C TYR A 180 -4.39 34.06 24.11
N SER A 181 -3.86 34.66 25.17
CA SER A 181 -4.36 35.91 25.69
C SER A 181 -3.33 37.02 25.39
N TYR A 182 -3.78 38.18 25.02
CA TYR A 182 -2.95 39.37 24.89
C TYR A 182 -3.61 40.55 25.59
N MET A 183 -2.78 41.53 25.99
CA MET A 183 -3.29 42.79 26.52
C MET A 183 -3.53 43.74 25.36
N ASP A 184 -4.75 44.28 25.28
CA ASP A 184 -5.08 45.30 24.29
C ASP A 184 -4.53 46.70 24.70
N ALA A 185 -4.84 47.72 23.88
CA ALA A 185 -4.38 49.09 24.10
C ALA A 185 -4.88 49.70 25.42
N ASP A 186 -6.03 49.21 25.91
CA ASP A 186 -6.67 49.65 27.15
C ASP A 186 -6.22 48.84 28.36
N ARG A 187 -5.25 47.92 28.16
CA ARG A 187 -4.72 46.98 29.17
C ARG A 187 -5.77 45.97 29.69
N GLU A 188 -6.75 45.66 28.86
CA GLU A 188 -7.68 44.57 29.13
C GLU A 188 -7.14 43.27 28.50
N ALA A 189 -7.30 42.15 29.21
CA ALA A 189 -6.90 40.84 28.72
C ALA A 189 -7.93 40.37 27.68
N GLN A 190 -7.47 40.13 26.44
CA GLN A 190 -8.28 39.61 25.35
C GLN A 190 -7.88 38.16 25.07
N ASP A 191 -8.82 37.26 25.11
CA ASP A 191 -8.63 35.86 24.77
C ASP A 191 -8.94 35.60 23.29
N VAL A 192 -7.99 35.06 22.57
CA VAL A 192 -8.18 34.63 21.18
C VAL A 192 -8.14 33.11 21.13
N THR A 193 -9.18 32.52 20.59
CA THR A 193 -9.25 31.08 20.29
C THR A 193 -9.34 30.91 18.78
N ARG A 194 -8.43 30.14 18.21
CA ARG A 194 -8.51 29.61 16.86
C ARG A 194 -8.84 28.14 16.95
N GLU A 195 -9.96 27.75 16.38
CA GLU A 195 -10.37 26.34 16.35
C GLU A 195 -9.42 25.53 15.46
N PRO A 196 -9.18 24.26 15.79
CA PRO A 196 -8.40 23.37 14.95
C PRO A 196 -9.11 23.14 13.61
N GLN A 197 -8.33 22.90 12.58
CA GLN A 197 -8.82 22.49 11.26
C GLN A 197 -8.43 21.02 11.04
N ASP A 198 -9.43 20.16 10.87
CA ASP A 198 -9.22 18.75 10.62
C ASP A 198 -8.61 18.48 9.26
N GLY A 199 -7.87 17.38 9.14
CA GLY A 199 -7.30 16.93 7.88
C GLY A 199 -8.34 16.41 6.90
N ASN A 200 -7.99 16.40 5.62
CA ASN A 200 -8.81 15.81 4.57
C ASN A 200 -8.69 14.29 4.58
N SER A 201 -9.76 13.60 4.19
CA SER A 201 -9.78 12.15 4.08
C SER A 201 -9.43 11.69 2.66
N VAL A 202 -8.89 10.47 2.55
CA VAL A 202 -8.48 9.84 1.30
C VAL A 202 -9.37 8.63 1.03
N VAL A 203 -9.96 8.56 -0.15
CA VAL A 203 -10.55 7.34 -0.69
C VAL A 203 -9.50 6.66 -1.55
N SER A 204 -9.07 5.46 -1.16
CA SER A 204 -8.10 4.68 -1.93
C SER A 204 -8.77 3.94 -3.09
N THR A 205 -7.96 3.40 -3.99
CA THR A 205 -8.43 2.50 -5.06
C THR A 205 -8.55 1.05 -4.58
N ILE A 206 -8.03 0.75 -3.39
CA ILE A 206 -8.02 -0.60 -2.81
C ILE A 206 -9.46 -1.09 -2.58
N ASP A 207 -9.71 -2.32 -2.99
CA ASP A 207 -10.91 -3.06 -2.63
C ASP A 207 -10.56 -4.04 -1.51
N VAL A 208 -11.18 -3.87 -0.35
CA VAL A 208 -10.89 -4.68 0.85
C VAL A 208 -11.07 -6.18 0.57
N LYS A 209 -12.09 -6.57 -0.17
CA LYS A 209 -12.36 -7.99 -0.46
C LYS A 209 -11.31 -8.60 -1.36
N VAL A 210 -10.90 -7.84 -2.39
CA VAL A 210 -9.82 -8.25 -3.31
C VAL A 210 -8.50 -8.34 -2.55
N GLN A 211 -8.18 -7.34 -1.73
CA GLN A 211 -6.97 -7.30 -0.93
C GLN A 211 -6.89 -8.48 0.05
N GLN A 212 -7.98 -8.75 0.78
CA GLN A 212 -8.05 -9.89 1.70
C GLN A 212 -7.87 -11.23 1.00
N SER A 213 -8.44 -11.39 -0.20
CA SER A 213 -8.27 -12.61 -0.99
C SER A 213 -6.81 -12.78 -1.42
N VAL A 214 -6.18 -11.73 -1.94
CA VAL A 214 -4.77 -11.75 -2.34
C VAL A 214 -3.86 -12.12 -1.16
N GLU A 215 -4.00 -11.46 -0.02
CA GLU A 215 -3.18 -11.71 1.18
C GLU A 215 -3.36 -13.13 1.72
N ARG A 216 -4.59 -13.65 1.71
CA ARG A 216 -4.87 -15.04 2.09
C ARG A 216 -4.13 -16.03 1.21
N HIS A 217 -4.19 -15.88 -0.11
CA HIS A 217 -3.51 -16.78 -1.05
C HIS A 217 -1.99 -16.68 -0.96
N ILE A 218 -1.43 -15.49 -0.71
CA ILE A 218 0.00 -15.33 -0.43
C ILE A 218 0.37 -16.11 0.84
N LYS A 219 -0.40 -15.97 1.91
CA LYS A 219 -0.18 -16.67 3.17
C LYS A 219 -0.24 -18.19 3.02
N ASP A 220 -1.22 -18.68 2.28
CA ASP A 220 -1.37 -20.11 1.99
C ASP A 220 -0.18 -20.64 1.18
N PHE A 221 0.28 -19.88 0.19
CA PHE A 221 1.47 -20.22 -0.59
C PHE A 221 2.73 -20.24 0.30
N MET A 222 2.90 -19.26 1.18
CA MET A 222 4.03 -19.23 2.12
C MET A 222 4.02 -20.39 3.08
N ASN A 223 2.86 -20.85 3.54
CA ASN A 223 2.71 -22.00 4.42
C ASN A 223 2.98 -23.33 3.72
N THR A 224 2.73 -23.45 2.43
CA THR A 224 2.86 -24.71 1.67
C THR A 224 4.17 -24.83 0.94
N THR A 225 4.64 -23.77 0.31
CA THR A 225 5.84 -23.76 -0.54
C THR A 225 6.92 -22.84 0.02
N GLY A 226 6.56 -21.62 0.39
CA GLY A 226 7.47 -20.56 0.81
C GLY A 226 8.26 -19.94 -0.34
N ALA A 227 8.70 -18.71 -0.15
CA ALA A 227 9.57 -17.98 -1.06
C ALA A 227 10.32 -16.88 -0.30
N GLU A 228 11.40 -16.35 -0.88
CA GLU A 228 12.08 -15.18 -0.31
C GLU A 228 11.17 -13.96 -0.36
N ASN A 229 10.63 -13.64 -1.55
CA ASN A 229 9.63 -12.59 -1.72
C ASN A 229 8.48 -13.07 -2.60
N ILE A 230 7.30 -12.55 -2.32
CA ILE A 230 6.12 -12.64 -3.19
C ILE A 230 5.58 -11.22 -3.33
N GLY A 231 5.21 -10.85 -4.55
CA GLY A 231 4.46 -9.63 -4.84
C GLY A 231 3.26 -9.95 -5.70
N VAL A 232 2.14 -9.32 -5.40
CA VAL A 232 0.92 -9.38 -6.20
C VAL A 232 0.36 -7.98 -6.38
N ILE A 233 0.05 -7.63 -7.63
CA ILE A 233 -0.69 -6.41 -7.99
C ILE A 233 -1.95 -6.83 -8.73
N VAL A 234 -3.10 -6.36 -8.27
CA VAL A 234 -4.37 -6.42 -9.01
C VAL A 234 -4.73 -5.00 -9.45
N MET A 235 -4.95 -4.81 -10.75
CA MET A 235 -5.07 -3.48 -11.35
C MET A 235 -6.23 -3.45 -12.35
N ASP A 236 -6.95 -2.34 -12.39
CA ASP A 236 -7.85 -2.03 -13.50
C ASP A 236 -7.02 -1.49 -14.67
N PRO A 237 -6.92 -2.24 -15.80
CA PRO A 237 -6.11 -1.82 -16.93
C PRO A 237 -6.65 -0.59 -17.65
N ASN A 238 -7.91 -0.19 -17.41
CA ASN A 238 -8.58 0.91 -18.11
C ASN A 238 -8.59 2.22 -17.32
N SER A 239 -8.03 2.22 -16.12
CA SER A 239 -7.95 3.44 -15.28
C SER A 239 -6.59 3.64 -14.61
N GLY A 240 -5.80 2.57 -14.45
CA GLY A 240 -4.57 2.59 -13.67
C GLY A 240 -4.80 2.44 -12.15
N GLU A 241 -6.06 2.26 -11.71
CA GLU A 241 -6.39 2.02 -10.30
C GLU A 241 -5.84 0.67 -9.84
N ILE A 242 -5.08 0.68 -8.74
CA ILE A 242 -4.60 -0.55 -8.09
C ILE A 242 -5.64 -0.99 -7.08
N LEU A 243 -6.29 -2.13 -7.36
CA LEU A 243 -7.37 -2.70 -6.55
C LEU A 243 -6.86 -3.48 -5.35
N ALA A 244 -5.67 -4.07 -5.49
CA ALA A 244 -4.93 -4.73 -4.42
C ALA A 244 -3.44 -4.72 -4.72
N MET A 245 -2.63 -4.59 -3.68
CA MET A 245 -1.19 -4.74 -3.72
C MET A 245 -0.72 -5.36 -2.42
N ALA A 246 -0.07 -6.50 -2.49
CA ALA A 246 0.36 -7.23 -1.30
C ALA A 246 1.71 -7.93 -1.51
N THR A 247 2.42 -8.14 -0.41
CA THR A 247 3.66 -8.90 -0.33
C THR A 247 3.56 -9.96 0.77
N ASN A 248 4.52 -10.90 0.82
CA ASN A 248 4.60 -11.86 1.91
C ASN A 248 5.18 -11.27 3.23
N HIS A 249 5.66 -10.03 3.19
CA HIS A 249 6.12 -9.29 4.37
C HIS A 249 4.99 -8.35 4.84
N SER A 250 4.05 -8.90 5.60
CA SER A 250 3.00 -8.13 6.27
C SER A 250 3.39 -7.76 7.69
N PHE A 251 2.86 -6.67 8.21
CA PHE A 251 3.07 -6.22 9.58
C PHE A 251 1.83 -5.49 10.11
N ASP A 252 1.66 -5.55 11.44
CA ASP A 252 0.56 -4.88 12.12
C ASP A 252 0.80 -3.36 12.14
N LEU A 253 -0.11 -2.63 11.51
CA LEU A 253 -0.05 -1.16 11.42
C LEU A 253 -0.22 -0.48 12.79
N ASN A 254 -0.80 -1.17 13.77
CA ASN A 254 -0.92 -0.68 15.14
C ASN A 254 0.35 -0.89 15.97
N ASP A 255 1.22 -1.85 15.57
CA ASP A 255 2.49 -2.15 16.24
C ASP A 255 3.62 -2.45 15.24
N PRO A 256 3.92 -1.48 14.33
CA PRO A 256 4.81 -1.72 13.19
C PRO A 256 6.27 -1.89 13.57
N GLY A 257 6.64 -1.62 14.81
CA GLY A 257 8.01 -1.74 15.33
C GLY A 257 8.31 -3.06 16.02
N ASN A 258 7.35 -3.95 16.17
CA ASN A 258 7.49 -5.22 16.89
C ASN A 258 8.18 -6.30 16.03
N LEU A 259 9.47 -6.17 15.84
CA LEU A 259 10.26 -7.07 15.00
C LEU A 259 10.23 -8.54 15.48
N GLN A 260 10.07 -8.76 16.79
CA GLN A 260 10.03 -10.09 17.38
C GLN A 260 8.79 -10.91 16.97
N LYS A 261 7.72 -10.22 16.53
CA LYS A 261 6.51 -10.87 15.98
C LYS A 261 6.78 -11.51 14.61
N TYR A 262 7.75 -10.99 13.84
CA TYR A 262 7.95 -11.32 12.42
C TYR A 262 9.27 -12.03 12.13
N TYR A 263 10.25 -11.89 13.01
CA TYR A 263 11.57 -12.50 12.87
C TYR A 263 11.93 -13.37 14.08
N SER A 264 12.54 -14.50 13.82
CA SER A 264 13.10 -15.33 14.88
C SER A 264 14.29 -14.64 15.57
N ALA A 265 14.60 -15.05 16.79
CA ALA A 265 15.76 -14.54 17.52
C ALA A 265 17.10 -14.76 16.79
N ASN A 266 17.18 -15.80 15.93
CA ASN A 266 18.37 -16.08 15.14
C ASN A 266 18.51 -15.13 13.95
N GLU A 267 17.41 -14.79 13.29
CA GLU A 267 17.40 -13.81 12.21
C GLU A 267 17.76 -12.41 12.73
N LEU A 268 17.18 -11.99 13.86
CA LEU A 268 17.48 -10.70 14.49
C LEU A 268 18.93 -10.56 14.97
N LYS A 269 19.64 -11.68 15.20
CA LYS A 269 21.09 -11.63 15.50
C LYS A 269 21.96 -11.40 14.26
N GLN A 270 21.43 -11.65 13.06
CA GLN A 270 22.18 -11.55 11.79
C GLN A 270 21.99 -10.20 11.09
N MET A 271 21.09 -9.35 11.57
CA MET A 271 20.80 -8.05 11.02
C MET A 271 20.63 -6.99 12.12
N THR A 272 20.86 -5.74 11.78
CA THR A 272 20.56 -4.64 12.69
C THR A 272 19.03 -4.43 12.78
N SER A 273 18.58 -3.76 13.84
CA SER A 273 17.14 -3.40 13.94
C SER A 273 16.66 -2.53 12.79
N GLU A 274 17.54 -1.67 12.26
CA GLU A 274 17.23 -0.83 11.10
C GLU A 274 17.06 -1.66 9.82
N GLU A 275 17.98 -2.61 9.55
CA GLU A 275 17.87 -3.54 8.41
C GLU A 275 16.61 -4.39 8.50
N ALA A 276 16.29 -4.94 9.70
CA ALA A 276 15.09 -5.72 9.92
C ALA A 276 13.82 -4.89 9.68
N THR A 277 13.81 -3.65 10.15
CA THR A 277 12.71 -2.71 9.97
C THR A 277 12.53 -2.34 8.49
N GLN A 278 13.61 -1.99 7.81
CA GLN A 278 13.58 -1.68 6.38
C GLN A 278 13.08 -2.88 5.56
N LYS A 279 13.56 -4.08 5.86
CA LYS A 279 13.10 -5.30 5.18
C LYS A 279 11.61 -5.55 5.42
N LEU A 280 11.11 -5.35 6.65
CA LEU A 280 9.70 -5.55 7.00
C LEU A 280 8.76 -4.54 6.32
N TRP A 281 9.16 -3.27 6.28
CA TRP A 281 8.32 -2.21 5.72
C TRP A 281 8.48 -2.01 4.21
N ASN A 282 9.42 -2.73 3.59
CA ASN A 282 9.67 -2.62 2.16
C ASN A 282 8.48 -3.11 1.33
N ASN A 283 7.99 -2.28 0.43
CA ASN A 283 6.98 -2.70 -0.55
C ASN A 283 7.68 -3.29 -1.78
N PHE A 284 7.82 -4.62 -1.80
CA PHE A 284 8.47 -5.35 -2.88
C PHE A 284 7.93 -4.98 -4.27
N CYS A 285 6.62 -4.75 -4.38
CA CYS A 285 5.97 -4.41 -5.65
C CYS A 285 6.44 -3.07 -6.25
N VAL A 286 6.81 -2.11 -5.38
CA VAL A 286 7.20 -0.75 -5.78
C VAL A 286 8.71 -0.60 -5.82
N SER A 287 9.41 -1.09 -4.79
CA SER A 287 10.81 -0.73 -4.55
C SER A 287 11.83 -1.72 -5.07
N THR A 288 11.43 -2.94 -5.46
CA THR A 288 12.38 -3.95 -5.90
C THR A 288 12.48 -3.97 -7.43
N VAL A 289 13.72 -3.80 -7.91
CA VAL A 289 14.05 -3.90 -9.34
C VAL A 289 14.53 -5.31 -9.64
N TYR A 290 14.01 -5.88 -10.73
CA TYR A 290 14.37 -7.22 -11.21
C TYR A 290 14.28 -7.30 -12.72
N GLU A 291 14.93 -8.30 -13.33
CA GLU A 291 14.81 -8.60 -14.75
C GLU A 291 13.44 -9.24 -15.03
N PRO A 292 12.59 -8.66 -15.91
CA PRO A 292 11.20 -9.11 -16.11
C PRO A 292 11.08 -10.49 -16.77
N GLY A 293 12.15 -10.95 -17.41
CA GLY A 293 12.13 -12.20 -18.18
C GLY A 293 11.10 -12.18 -19.31
N SER A 294 10.52 -13.32 -19.61
CA SER A 294 9.66 -13.52 -20.79
C SER A 294 8.38 -12.67 -20.84
N THR A 295 8.00 -11.98 -19.77
CA THR A 295 6.90 -11.01 -19.81
C THR A 295 7.24 -9.81 -20.72
N ALA A 296 8.53 -9.46 -20.84
CA ALA A 296 9.00 -8.38 -21.71
C ALA A 296 8.81 -8.64 -23.21
N LYS A 297 8.62 -9.90 -23.63
CA LYS A 297 8.45 -10.28 -25.04
C LYS A 297 7.26 -9.58 -25.70
N VAL A 298 6.22 -9.31 -24.90
CA VAL A 298 5.02 -8.61 -25.34
C VAL A 298 5.37 -7.23 -25.91
N PHE A 299 6.26 -6.49 -25.24
CA PHE A 299 6.66 -5.13 -25.65
C PHE A 299 7.57 -5.15 -26.89
N THR A 300 8.45 -6.14 -26.99
CA THR A 300 9.30 -6.32 -28.18
C THR A 300 8.46 -6.58 -29.43
N ILE A 301 7.46 -7.45 -29.34
CA ILE A 301 6.55 -7.74 -30.45
C ILE A 301 5.68 -6.52 -30.77
N ALA A 302 5.13 -5.84 -29.76
CA ALA A 302 4.37 -4.61 -29.94
C ALA A 302 5.19 -3.55 -30.70
N GLY A 303 6.42 -3.30 -30.25
CA GLY A 303 7.32 -2.35 -30.92
C GLY A 303 7.63 -2.73 -32.37
N ALA A 304 7.82 -4.01 -32.64
CA ALA A 304 8.09 -4.48 -34.01
C ALA A 304 6.87 -4.32 -34.95
N LEU A 305 5.66 -4.59 -34.45
CA LEU A 305 4.40 -4.35 -35.16
C LEU A 305 4.18 -2.85 -35.44
N GLU A 306 4.28 -2.02 -34.41
CA GLU A 306 4.05 -0.56 -34.48
C GLU A 306 5.06 0.14 -35.43
N ASN A 307 6.30 -0.36 -35.54
CA ASN A 307 7.30 0.18 -36.46
C ASN A 307 7.25 -0.47 -37.85
N GLY A 308 6.24 -1.30 -38.14
CA GLY A 308 6.09 -1.99 -39.44
C GLY A 308 7.25 -2.91 -39.80
N LYS A 309 7.96 -3.44 -38.79
CA LYS A 309 9.10 -4.34 -39.00
C LYS A 309 8.67 -5.79 -39.12
N ILE A 310 7.50 -6.10 -38.60
CA ILE A 310 6.80 -7.36 -38.77
C ILE A 310 5.31 -7.08 -38.99
N THR A 311 4.61 -8.05 -39.57
CA THR A 311 3.16 -8.03 -39.81
C THR A 311 2.39 -9.00 -38.93
N GLY A 312 3.12 -9.82 -38.15
CA GLY A 312 2.54 -10.90 -37.35
C GLY A 312 2.43 -12.24 -38.09
N GLN A 313 2.76 -12.25 -39.40
CA GLN A 313 2.67 -13.47 -40.27
C GLN A 313 4.04 -14.13 -40.47
N GLU A 314 5.11 -13.50 -40.02
CA GLU A 314 6.47 -14.00 -40.18
C GLU A 314 6.66 -15.33 -39.48
N GLU A 315 7.51 -16.16 -40.03
CA GLU A 315 7.88 -17.45 -39.45
C GLU A 315 9.39 -17.49 -39.12
N TYR A 316 9.68 -18.09 -37.98
CA TYR A 316 11.02 -18.22 -37.44
C TYR A 316 11.32 -19.69 -37.16
N THR A 317 12.53 -20.14 -37.44
CA THR A 317 13.00 -21.48 -37.10
C THR A 317 13.87 -21.40 -35.84
N CYS A 318 13.46 -22.11 -34.82
CA CYS A 318 14.18 -22.24 -33.55
C CYS A 318 14.88 -23.60 -33.48
N THR A 319 16.21 -23.60 -33.49
CA THR A 319 17.08 -24.78 -33.36
C THR A 319 17.58 -24.99 -31.90
N GLY A 320 17.11 -24.18 -30.96
CA GLY A 320 17.51 -24.23 -29.55
C GLY A 320 18.50 -23.15 -29.14
N GLU A 321 19.15 -22.49 -30.10
CA GLU A 321 20.10 -21.40 -29.87
C GLU A 321 20.21 -20.48 -31.08
N VAL A 322 20.78 -19.29 -30.88
CA VAL A 322 21.11 -18.32 -31.90
C VAL A 322 22.44 -17.64 -31.58
N ASP A 323 23.33 -17.53 -32.57
CA ASP A 323 24.56 -16.76 -32.46
C ASP A 323 24.30 -15.28 -32.73
N VAL A 324 24.79 -14.44 -31.83
CA VAL A 324 24.78 -12.98 -31.96
C VAL A 324 26.21 -12.48 -31.73
N GLN A 325 26.90 -12.19 -32.84
CA GLN A 325 28.30 -11.71 -32.82
C GLN A 325 29.27 -12.59 -31.98
N GLY A 326 29.16 -13.91 -32.11
CA GLY A 326 29.99 -14.88 -31.38
C GLY A 326 29.48 -15.22 -29.97
N THR A 327 28.36 -14.63 -29.52
CA THR A 327 27.68 -14.98 -28.27
C THR A 327 26.50 -15.89 -28.57
N LEU A 328 26.55 -17.13 -28.05
CA LEU A 328 25.45 -18.08 -28.18
C LEU A 328 24.35 -17.77 -27.14
N ILE A 329 23.18 -17.41 -27.65
CA ILE A 329 21.98 -17.18 -26.82
C ILE A 329 21.06 -18.40 -26.97
N HIS A 330 20.74 -18.98 -25.84
CA HIS A 330 19.97 -20.22 -25.80
C HIS A 330 18.48 -19.99 -25.61
N CYS A 331 17.69 -20.88 -26.23
CA CYS A 331 16.27 -20.97 -25.98
C CYS A 331 16.00 -21.79 -24.70
N ASN A 332 14.83 -21.59 -24.09
CA ASN A 332 14.33 -22.43 -22.97
C ASN A 332 14.24 -23.91 -23.40
N LYS A 333 13.80 -24.18 -24.62
CA LYS A 333 13.82 -25.51 -25.22
C LYS A 333 15.12 -25.72 -26.01
N ARG A 334 16.08 -26.37 -25.41
CA ARG A 334 17.43 -26.59 -25.98
C ARG A 334 17.45 -27.40 -27.27
N THR A 335 16.44 -28.27 -27.50
CA THR A 335 16.26 -29.01 -28.74
C THR A 335 15.59 -28.21 -29.86
N GLY A 336 15.20 -26.97 -29.56
CA GLY A 336 14.48 -26.10 -30.48
C GLY A 336 12.98 -26.33 -30.50
N HIS A 337 12.23 -25.30 -30.92
CA HIS A 337 10.78 -25.34 -31.12
C HIS A 337 10.39 -25.72 -32.56
N GLY A 338 11.39 -25.76 -33.47
CA GLY A 338 11.10 -25.89 -34.90
C GLY A 338 10.58 -24.58 -35.50
N ARG A 339 9.66 -24.68 -36.43
CA ARG A 339 9.08 -23.53 -37.16
C ARG A 339 7.91 -22.95 -36.40
N LEU A 340 7.95 -21.67 -36.06
CA LEU A 340 6.94 -20.92 -35.33
C LEU A 340 6.61 -19.61 -36.06
N ASN A 341 5.36 -19.22 -36.09
CA ASN A 341 5.00 -17.84 -36.43
C ASN A 341 5.12 -16.93 -35.18
N VAL A 342 4.84 -15.63 -35.31
CA VAL A 342 4.94 -14.64 -34.21
C VAL A 342 4.05 -15.04 -33.02
N THR A 343 2.83 -15.49 -33.26
CA THR A 343 1.89 -15.98 -32.23
C THR A 343 2.48 -17.18 -31.49
N GLY A 344 2.90 -18.22 -32.21
CA GLY A 344 3.54 -19.41 -31.62
C GLY A 344 4.84 -19.11 -30.90
N ALA A 345 5.61 -18.09 -31.33
CA ALA A 345 6.79 -17.64 -30.63
C ALA A 345 6.47 -17.04 -29.25
N LEU A 346 5.34 -16.36 -29.11
CA LEU A 346 4.86 -15.85 -27.81
C LEU A 346 4.26 -16.96 -26.95
N GLU A 347 3.45 -17.86 -27.53
CA GLU A 347 2.82 -19.01 -26.88
C GLU A 347 3.86 -19.95 -26.25
N GLN A 348 4.89 -20.31 -27.03
CA GLN A 348 5.97 -21.20 -26.61
C GLN A 348 7.12 -20.46 -25.92
N SER A 349 7.01 -19.15 -25.78
CA SER A 349 8.03 -18.29 -25.15
C SER A 349 9.43 -18.46 -25.78
N CYS A 350 9.52 -18.48 -27.11
CA CYS A 350 10.75 -18.76 -27.85
C CYS A 350 11.72 -17.57 -27.84
N ASN A 351 12.92 -17.73 -27.23
CA ASN A 351 13.95 -16.69 -27.21
C ASN A 351 14.54 -16.42 -28.61
N VAL A 352 14.76 -17.48 -29.38
CA VAL A 352 15.37 -17.37 -30.72
C VAL A 352 14.52 -16.50 -31.64
N ALA A 353 13.21 -16.71 -31.67
CA ALA A 353 12.29 -15.89 -32.45
C ALA A 353 12.32 -14.43 -31.99
N LEU A 354 12.32 -14.18 -30.68
CA LEU A 354 12.35 -12.80 -30.11
C LEU A 354 13.66 -12.06 -30.48
N VAL A 355 14.80 -12.76 -30.45
CA VAL A 355 16.08 -12.18 -30.89
C VAL A 355 15.97 -11.74 -32.36
N ARG A 356 15.39 -12.58 -33.24
CA ARG A 356 15.20 -12.24 -34.67
C ARG A 356 14.23 -11.07 -34.84
N ILE A 357 13.15 -11.02 -34.10
CA ILE A 357 12.19 -9.91 -34.10
C ILE A 357 12.88 -8.60 -33.64
N ALA A 358 13.67 -8.63 -32.58
CA ALA A 358 14.40 -7.47 -32.10
C ALA A 358 15.49 -7.01 -33.09
N GLN A 359 16.19 -7.95 -33.77
CA GLN A 359 17.11 -7.62 -34.82
C GLN A 359 16.42 -6.90 -36.02
N ALA A 360 15.20 -7.34 -36.36
CA ALA A 360 14.40 -6.68 -37.38
C ALA A 360 13.90 -5.29 -36.92
N LEU A 361 13.53 -5.15 -35.65
CA LEU A 361 13.15 -3.87 -35.05
C LEU A 361 14.31 -2.86 -35.08
N GLY A 362 15.50 -3.32 -34.69
CA GLY A 362 16.70 -2.50 -34.63
C GLY A 362 16.82 -1.73 -33.31
N ARG A 363 18.05 -1.37 -32.96
CA ARG A 363 18.38 -0.79 -31.62
C ARG A 363 17.66 0.52 -31.32
N GLU A 364 17.60 1.43 -32.30
CA GLU A 364 16.98 2.75 -32.11
C GLU A 364 15.47 2.64 -31.83
N ALA A 365 14.76 1.82 -32.61
CA ALA A 365 13.32 1.62 -32.40
C ALA A 365 13.05 0.81 -31.12
N PHE A 366 13.96 -0.10 -30.74
CA PHE A 366 13.86 -0.85 -29.50
C PHE A 366 13.99 0.06 -28.27
N GLU A 367 15.01 0.95 -28.25
CA GLU A 367 15.18 1.92 -27.16
C GLU A 367 13.96 2.84 -27.02
N LYS A 368 13.43 3.35 -28.15
CA LYS A 368 12.20 4.15 -28.16
C LYS A 368 11.01 3.36 -27.63
N THR A 369 10.92 2.08 -27.96
CA THR A 369 9.86 1.20 -27.46
C THR A 369 9.97 0.99 -25.95
N GLN A 370 11.16 0.72 -25.41
CA GLN A 370 11.36 0.61 -23.97
C GLN A 370 10.93 1.87 -23.24
N ASN A 371 11.34 3.05 -23.72
CA ASN A 371 10.94 4.33 -23.13
C ASN A 371 9.43 4.57 -23.22
N LEU A 372 8.81 4.19 -24.34
CA LEU A 372 7.37 4.33 -24.57
C LEU A 372 6.57 3.51 -23.55
N TYR A 373 7.03 2.31 -23.19
CA TYR A 373 6.42 1.46 -22.18
C TYR A 373 6.83 1.81 -20.73
N GLY A 374 7.66 2.85 -20.53
CA GLY A 374 8.02 3.37 -19.22
C GLY A 374 9.17 2.64 -18.54
N PHE A 375 9.94 1.81 -19.26
CA PHE A 375 11.15 1.22 -18.69
C PHE A 375 12.27 2.25 -18.64
N GLY A 376 12.94 2.36 -17.50
CA GLY A 376 13.96 3.36 -17.23
C GLY A 376 13.43 4.73 -16.78
N VAL A 377 12.13 4.88 -16.55
CA VAL A 377 11.54 6.09 -16.00
C VAL A 377 10.58 5.73 -14.85
N SER A 378 10.33 6.68 -13.94
CA SER A 378 9.35 6.48 -12.86
C SER A 378 7.97 6.17 -13.42
N SER A 379 7.26 5.22 -12.80
CA SER A 379 5.86 4.92 -13.13
C SER A 379 4.92 6.06 -12.74
N GLY A 380 5.35 6.90 -11.79
CA GLY A 380 4.55 7.96 -11.22
C GLY A 380 3.49 7.48 -10.23
N ILE A 381 3.66 6.26 -9.69
CA ILE A 381 2.82 5.75 -8.60
C ILE A 381 2.85 6.71 -7.42
N ASP A 382 1.72 6.92 -6.80
CA ASP A 382 1.54 7.79 -5.64
C ASP A 382 1.90 7.11 -4.29
N LEU A 383 2.81 6.14 -4.34
CA LEU A 383 3.43 5.50 -3.18
C LEU A 383 4.92 5.85 -3.08
N PRO A 384 5.48 5.93 -1.87
CA PRO A 384 6.90 6.19 -1.70
C PRO A 384 7.75 4.95 -2.00
N GLY A 385 9.03 5.15 -2.27
CA GLY A 385 10.01 4.08 -2.38
C GLY A 385 10.23 3.52 -3.78
N GLU A 386 9.65 4.12 -4.83
CA GLU A 386 9.97 3.74 -6.20
C GLU A 386 11.41 4.17 -6.54
N PRO A 387 12.30 3.23 -6.93
CA PRO A 387 13.68 3.55 -7.25
C PRO A 387 13.79 4.20 -8.63
N ASP A 388 14.85 4.97 -8.83
CA ASP A 388 15.26 5.42 -10.17
C ASP A 388 15.77 4.22 -10.98
N THR A 389 15.03 3.84 -12.02
CA THR A 389 15.38 2.75 -12.93
C THR A 389 16.11 3.21 -14.18
N SER A 390 16.45 4.49 -14.30
CA SER A 390 17.13 5.03 -15.49
C SER A 390 18.49 4.37 -15.76
N THR A 391 19.15 3.88 -14.71
CA THR A 391 20.41 3.13 -14.82
C THR A 391 20.24 1.64 -15.08
N GLN A 392 19.01 1.15 -15.11
CA GLN A 392 18.68 -0.28 -15.24
C GLN A 392 18.31 -0.68 -16.68
N VAL A 393 18.43 0.22 -17.63
CA VAL A 393 18.15 -0.02 -19.06
C VAL A 393 19.39 0.26 -19.91
N HIS A 394 19.53 -0.48 -21.02
CA HIS A 394 20.54 -0.20 -22.02
C HIS A 394 20.08 0.91 -22.96
N ILE A 395 21.00 1.81 -23.32
CA ILE A 395 20.76 2.94 -24.20
C ILE A 395 21.81 3.04 -25.32
N LEU A 396 21.47 3.66 -26.43
CA LEU A 396 22.36 3.76 -27.60
C LEU A 396 23.64 4.53 -27.30
N ASN A 397 23.49 5.66 -26.60
CA ASN A 397 24.57 6.61 -26.35
C ASN A 397 24.72 6.86 -24.85
N PRO A 398 25.19 5.85 -24.07
CA PRO A 398 25.45 6.07 -22.65
C PRO A 398 26.61 7.03 -22.44
N PRO A 399 26.65 7.73 -21.29
CA PRO A 399 27.84 8.48 -20.86
C PRO A 399 29.07 7.58 -20.78
N ASP A 400 30.26 8.15 -20.90
CA ASP A 400 31.54 7.39 -20.94
C ASP A 400 31.75 6.56 -19.65
N ASP A 401 31.34 7.08 -18.50
CA ASP A 401 31.39 6.40 -17.21
C ASP A 401 30.34 5.25 -17.06
N ALA A 402 29.39 5.17 -18.00
CA ALA A 402 28.34 4.15 -18.05
C ALA A 402 28.36 3.34 -19.35
N ALA A 403 29.53 3.17 -19.98
CA ALA A 403 29.71 2.47 -21.24
C ALA A 403 29.17 1.01 -21.25
N ASN A 404 29.12 0.38 -20.08
CA ASN A 404 28.51 -0.94 -19.87
C ASN A 404 26.99 -0.98 -20.10
N ARG A 405 26.34 0.18 -20.15
CA ARG A 405 24.91 0.33 -20.45
C ARG A 405 24.63 0.50 -21.96
N ARG A 406 25.61 0.35 -22.80
CA ARG A 406 25.43 0.51 -24.26
C ARG A 406 24.56 -0.60 -24.83
N LEU A 407 23.48 -0.19 -25.50
CA LEU A 407 22.62 -1.10 -26.23
C LEU A 407 23.35 -1.60 -27.52
N GLY A 408 24.19 -2.61 -27.34
CA GLY A 408 24.86 -3.32 -28.44
C GLY A 408 23.97 -4.41 -29.05
N PRO A 409 24.48 -5.20 -30.01
CA PRO A 409 23.71 -6.29 -30.61
C PRO A 409 23.37 -7.44 -29.65
N VAL A 410 24.25 -7.73 -28.68
CA VAL A 410 24.04 -8.78 -27.67
C VAL A 410 23.01 -8.30 -26.65
N GLU A 411 23.13 -7.06 -26.14
CA GLU A 411 22.19 -6.45 -25.21
C GLU A 411 20.79 -6.33 -25.85
N LEU A 412 20.69 -5.90 -27.11
CA LEU A 412 19.41 -5.90 -27.83
C LEU A 412 18.76 -7.30 -27.83
N ALA A 413 19.58 -8.33 -28.06
CA ALA A 413 19.10 -9.69 -28.10
C ALA A 413 18.61 -10.17 -26.74
N THR A 414 19.36 -9.91 -25.64
CA THR A 414 18.97 -10.31 -24.28
C THR A 414 17.79 -9.49 -23.76
N ASP A 415 17.78 -8.18 -23.98
CA ASP A 415 16.70 -7.28 -23.57
C ASP A 415 15.38 -7.64 -24.27
N SER A 416 15.43 -8.18 -25.50
CA SER A 416 14.25 -8.57 -26.27
C SER A 416 13.36 -9.61 -25.57
N PHE A 417 13.93 -10.41 -24.69
CA PHE A 417 13.20 -11.40 -23.90
C PHE A 417 13.30 -11.17 -22.39
N GLY A 418 13.70 -9.93 -21.99
CA GLY A 418 13.63 -9.46 -20.61
C GLY A 418 14.80 -9.85 -19.71
N GLN A 419 15.95 -10.18 -20.29
CA GLN A 419 17.20 -10.37 -19.55
C GLN A 419 18.20 -9.28 -19.96
N GLY A 420 18.71 -8.52 -18.99
CA GLY A 420 19.66 -7.44 -19.21
C GLY A 420 19.15 -6.06 -18.86
N PHE A 421 17.85 -5.88 -18.67
CA PHE A 421 17.30 -4.66 -18.12
C PHE A 421 16.41 -4.92 -16.90
N GLY A 422 16.28 -3.93 -16.03
CA GLY A 422 15.50 -4.02 -14.79
C GLY A 422 14.27 -3.12 -14.78
N CYS A 423 13.21 -3.61 -14.15
CA CYS A 423 12.00 -2.84 -13.84
C CYS A 423 11.42 -3.27 -12.50
N ASN A 424 10.51 -2.48 -11.93
CA ASN A 424 9.70 -2.92 -10.80
C ASN A 424 8.35 -3.48 -11.27
N MET A 425 7.57 -4.06 -10.34
CA MET A 425 6.28 -4.67 -10.68
C MET A 425 5.25 -3.65 -11.18
N VAL A 426 5.25 -2.44 -10.63
CA VAL A 426 4.30 -1.39 -11.03
C VAL A 426 4.56 -0.94 -12.46
N GLN A 427 5.83 -0.72 -12.84
CA GLN A 427 6.20 -0.37 -14.22
C GLN A 427 5.71 -1.43 -15.21
N LEU A 428 5.94 -2.71 -14.91
CA LEU A 428 5.53 -3.80 -15.81
C LEU A 428 4.01 -3.94 -15.85
N ALA A 429 3.30 -3.86 -14.74
CA ALA A 429 1.84 -3.94 -14.70
C ALA A 429 1.18 -2.80 -15.51
N ALA A 430 1.67 -1.56 -15.35
CA ALA A 430 1.17 -0.41 -16.09
C ALA A 430 1.46 -0.52 -17.61
N ALA A 431 2.68 -0.94 -17.97
CA ALA A 431 3.04 -1.19 -19.36
C ALA A 431 2.19 -2.30 -19.99
N PHE A 432 2.00 -3.41 -19.29
CA PHE A 432 1.19 -4.53 -19.75
C PHE A 432 -0.27 -4.16 -19.92
N SER A 433 -0.82 -3.38 -18.95
CA SER A 433 -2.17 -2.81 -19.03
C SER A 433 -2.37 -1.98 -20.29
N SER A 434 -1.39 -1.17 -20.66
CA SER A 434 -1.49 -0.33 -21.86
C SER A 434 -1.54 -1.13 -23.17
N VAL A 435 -0.89 -2.29 -23.22
CA VAL A 435 -0.98 -3.18 -24.39
C VAL A 435 -2.37 -3.79 -24.52
N ILE A 436 -2.91 -4.28 -23.40
CA ILE A 436 -4.17 -5.06 -23.43
C ILE A 436 -5.42 -4.19 -23.52
N ASN A 437 -5.36 -2.92 -23.07
CA ASN A 437 -6.52 -2.00 -23.10
C ASN A 437 -6.69 -1.26 -24.44
N GLY A 438 -5.77 -1.46 -25.40
CA GLY A 438 -5.86 -0.81 -26.71
C GLY A 438 -4.86 0.32 -26.91
N GLY A 439 -3.87 0.47 -26.05
CA GLY A 439 -2.75 1.40 -26.22
C GLY A 439 -2.65 2.49 -25.17
N SER A 440 -3.64 2.70 -24.32
CA SER A 440 -3.63 3.82 -23.37
C SER A 440 -2.84 3.49 -22.10
N TYR A 441 -1.72 4.20 -21.90
CA TYR A 441 -0.92 4.07 -20.68
C TYR A 441 -1.45 4.99 -19.61
N TYR A 442 -2.14 4.41 -18.62
CA TYR A 442 -2.64 5.12 -17.45
C TYR A 442 -1.56 5.22 -16.38
N ARG A 443 -1.54 6.37 -15.66
CA ARG A 443 -0.71 6.50 -14.46
C ARG A 443 -1.22 5.53 -13.38
N PRO A 444 -0.38 4.60 -12.90
CA PRO A 444 -0.78 3.73 -11.79
C PRO A 444 -0.95 4.56 -10.50
N HIS A 445 -2.00 4.29 -9.73
CA HIS A 445 -2.27 5.03 -8.50
C HIS A 445 -3.08 4.19 -7.49
N VAL A 446 -2.95 4.57 -6.21
CA VAL A 446 -3.66 3.95 -5.08
C VAL A 446 -4.65 4.88 -4.40
N VAL A 447 -4.67 6.16 -4.76
CA VAL A 447 -5.65 7.13 -4.25
C VAL A 447 -6.60 7.53 -5.36
N LYS A 448 -7.90 7.37 -5.09
CA LYS A 448 -8.99 7.70 -6.00
C LYS A 448 -9.50 9.13 -5.81
N GLN A 449 -9.78 9.51 -4.56
CA GLN A 449 -10.38 10.80 -4.24
C GLN A 449 -9.85 11.37 -2.93
N ILE A 450 -9.88 12.70 -2.81
CA ILE A 450 -9.68 13.42 -1.56
C ILE A 450 -11.00 14.08 -1.17
N LEU A 451 -11.40 13.87 0.09
CA LEU A 451 -12.60 14.44 0.68
C LEU A 451 -12.22 15.48 1.73
N ASN A 452 -12.94 16.60 1.78
CA ASN A 452 -12.80 17.53 2.90
C ASN A 452 -13.40 16.93 4.20
N PRO A 453 -13.23 17.55 5.37
CA PRO A 453 -13.78 17.04 6.63
C PRO A 453 -15.31 16.90 6.64
N GLN A 454 -16.02 17.56 5.72
CA GLN A 454 -17.48 17.47 5.56
C GLN A 454 -17.90 16.36 4.59
N GLY A 455 -16.93 15.58 4.04
CA GLY A 455 -17.19 14.48 3.12
C GLY A 455 -17.40 14.88 1.65
N THR A 456 -17.14 16.15 1.31
CA THR A 456 -17.24 16.60 -0.09
C THR A 456 -15.96 16.28 -0.85
N VAL A 457 -16.08 15.74 -2.07
CA VAL A 457 -14.95 15.51 -2.96
C VAL A 457 -14.33 16.84 -3.37
N ILE A 458 -13.06 17.04 -3.05
CA ILE A 458 -12.27 18.22 -3.43
C ILE A 458 -11.25 17.91 -4.52
N ARG A 459 -10.90 16.63 -4.71
CA ARG A 459 -10.04 16.16 -5.79
C ARG A 459 -10.43 14.75 -6.20
N ASP A 460 -10.47 14.50 -7.50
CA ASP A 460 -10.71 13.19 -8.10
C ASP A 460 -9.54 12.84 -9.02
N TYR A 461 -8.99 11.64 -8.87
CA TYR A 461 -7.88 11.11 -9.66
C TYR A 461 -8.41 10.09 -10.68
N SER A 462 -9.51 10.39 -11.36
CA SER A 462 -9.97 9.56 -12.47
C SER A 462 -8.86 9.37 -13.50
N GLY A 463 -8.63 8.14 -13.96
CA GLY A 463 -7.48 7.65 -14.69
C GLY A 463 -6.81 8.64 -15.66
N GLU A 464 -5.60 9.05 -15.35
CA GLU A 464 -4.79 9.93 -16.19
C GLU A 464 -4.08 9.14 -17.27
N ILE A 465 -4.44 9.36 -18.55
CA ILE A 465 -3.69 8.81 -19.68
C ILE A 465 -2.42 9.63 -19.84
N VAL A 466 -1.27 8.98 -19.66
CA VAL A 466 0.04 9.63 -19.78
C VAL A 466 0.49 9.67 -21.24
N ARG A 467 0.21 8.59 -21.99
CA ARG A 467 0.61 8.42 -23.39
C ARG A 467 -0.11 7.25 -24.05
N GLU A 468 -0.06 7.21 -25.38
CA GLU A 468 -0.48 6.06 -26.16
C GLU A 468 0.75 5.20 -26.50
N THR A 469 0.65 3.88 -26.37
CA THR A 469 1.77 2.93 -26.51
C THR A 469 1.68 2.05 -27.74
N CYS A 470 0.49 1.74 -28.21
CA CYS A 470 0.27 0.95 -29.41
C CYS A 470 -1.12 1.22 -30.02
N SER A 471 -1.29 0.79 -31.25
CA SER A 471 -2.58 0.84 -31.95
C SER A 471 -3.54 -0.24 -31.44
N GLN A 472 -4.84 -0.04 -31.70
CA GLN A 472 -5.87 -1.04 -31.42
C GLN A 472 -5.60 -2.36 -32.17
N GLU A 473 -5.03 -2.29 -33.37
CA GLU A 473 -4.68 -3.47 -34.17
C GLU A 473 -3.61 -4.31 -33.49
N THR A 474 -2.53 -3.68 -33.03
CA THR A 474 -1.46 -4.34 -32.26
C THR A 474 -2.01 -4.91 -30.96
N ALA A 475 -2.86 -4.19 -30.24
CA ALA A 475 -3.49 -4.65 -29.02
C ALA A 475 -4.37 -5.90 -29.27
N LEU A 476 -5.18 -5.92 -30.31
CA LEU A 476 -6.00 -7.06 -30.71
C LEU A 476 -5.17 -8.29 -31.06
N PHE A 477 -4.08 -8.09 -31.84
CA PHE A 477 -3.15 -9.17 -32.17
C PHE A 477 -2.55 -9.79 -30.90
N LEU A 478 -2.04 -8.94 -30.00
CA LEU A 478 -1.39 -9.40 -28.77
C LEU A 478 -2.38 -10.05 -27.80
N ARG A 479 -3.59 -9.52 -27.64
CA ARG A 479 -4.63 -10.18 -26.80
C ARG A 479 -4.93 -11.60 -27.29
N LYS A 480 -5.06 -11.80 -28.61
CA LYS A 480 -5.25 -13.13 -29.21
C LYS A 480 -4.06 -14.05 -28.93
N ALA A 481 -2.84 -13.55 -29.13
CA ALA A 481 -1.62 -14.33 -28.87
C ALA A 481 -1.46 -14.67 -27.37
N LEU A 482 -1.79 -13.72 -26.47
CA LEU A 482 -1.75 -13.92 -25.02
C LEU A 482 -2.81 -14.91 -24.52
N ARG A 483 -3.98 -14.98 -25.20
CA ARG A 483 -4.95 -16.07 -24.94
C ARG A 483 -4.34 -17.41 -25.34
N GLY A 484 -3.67 -17.49 -26.48
CA GLY A 484 -2.96 -18.70 -26.93
C GLY A 484 -1.86 -19.16 -25.96
N VAL A 485 -1.20 -18.26 -25.26
CA VAL A 485 -0.24 -18.64 -24.19
C VAL A 485 -0.90 -19.52 -23.12
N VAL A 486 -2.16 -19.25 -22.78
CA VAL A 486 -2.90 -20.01 -21.75
C VAL A 486 -3.52 -21.26 -22.34
N THR A 487 -4.09 -21.22 -23.54
CA THR A 487 -4.78 -22.38 -24.16
C THR A 487 -3.84 -23.39 -24.78
N GLU A 488 -2.76 -22.94 -25.44
CA GLU A 488 -1.85 -23.77 -26.24
C GLU A 488 -0.40 -23.73 -25.76
N GLY A 489 -0.08 -22.82 -24.84
CA GLY A 489 1.30 -22.48 -24.51
C GLY A 489 1.70 -22.74 -23.07
N THR A 490 2.65 -21.92 -22.61
CA THR A 490 3.33 -22.06 -21.31
C THR A 490 2.47 -21.64 -20.11
N GLY A 491 1.32 -21.01 -20.32
CA GLY A 491 0.46 -20.43 -19.29
C GLY A 491 -0.72 -21.29 -18.85
N ALA A 492 -0.82 -22.55 -19.27
CA ALA A 492 -1.98 -23.40 -19.04
C ALA A 492 -2.39 -23.53 -17.55
N ALA A 493 -1.43 -23.47 -16.63
CA ALA A 493 -1.71 -23.54 -15.19
C ALA A 493 -2.44 -22.28 -14.62
N ALA A 494 -2.58 -21.22 -15.42
CA ALA A 494 -3.29 -20.00 -15.02
C ALA A 494 -4.78 -20.01 -15.42
N GLU A 495 -5.25 -21.02 -16.16
CA GLU A 495 -6.65 -21.08 -16.62
C GLU A 495 -7.62 -21.15 -15.44
N VAL A 496 -8.64 -20.30 -15.44
CA VAL A 496 -9.72 -20.30 -14.46
C VAL A 496 -11.00 -20.79 -15.14
N PRO A 497 -11.59 -21.90 -14.67
CA PRO A 497 -12.80 -22.45 -15.29
C PRO A 497 -13.93 -21.42 -15.39
N GLY A 498 -14.52 -21.30 -16.57
CA GLY A 498 -15.60 -20.35 -16.86
C GLY A 498 -15.17 -18.93 -17.21
N TYR A 499 -13.88 -18.62 -17.19
CA TYR A 499 -13.35 -17.30 -17.55
C TYR A 499 -12.31 -17.40 -18.66
N GLU A 500 -12.31 -16.45 -19.56
CA GLU A 500 -11.29 -16.35 -20.61
C GLU A 500 -10.05 -15.65 -20.06
N ILE A 501 -9.10 -16.43 -19.55
CA ILE A 501 -7.83 -15.92 -19.05
C ILE A 501 -6.84 -15.75 -20.20
N ALA A 502 -6.11 -14.64 -20.22
CA ALA A 502 -4.97 -14.43 -21.09
C ALA A 502 -3.79 -13.88 -20.27
N GLY A 503 -2.57 -14.10 -20.72
CA GLY A 503 -1.41 -13.62 -19.97
C GLY A 503 -0.09 -14.18 -20.48
N LYS A 504 0.98 -13.88 -19.75
CA LYS A 504 2.34 -14.29 -20.07
C LYS A 504 3.11 -14.76 -18.85
N THR A 505 3.73 -15.92 -18.95
CA THR A 505 4.69 -16.43 -17.96
C THR A 505 6.02 -15.71 -18.08
N GLY A 506 6.68 -15.51 -16.95
CA GLY A 506 8.06 -15.04 -16.85
C GLY A 506 8.91 -15.98 -16.00
N THR A 507 10.16 -16.16 -16.41
CA THR A 507 11.19 -16.85 -15.64
C THR A 507 12.48 -16.09 -15.85
N SER A 508 13.08 -15.62 -14.78
CA SER A 508 14.34 -14.90 -14.80
C SER A 508 15.32 -15.52 -13.82
N GLU A 509 16.50 -15.90 -14.32
CA GLU A 509 17.58 -16.38 -13.47
C GLU A 509 18.29 -15.18 -12.84
N LYS A 510 18.30 -15.12 -11.51
CA LYS A 510 18.88 -14.01 -10.76
C LYS A 510 20.42 -14.00 -10.84
N LEU A 511 20.99 -12.82 -10.73
CA LEU A 511 22.44 -12.67 -10.58
C LEU A 511 22.86 -12.94 -9.12
N PRO A 512 24.00 -13.60 -8.89
CA PRO A 512 24.87 -14.26 -9.86
C PRO A 512 24.26 -15.59 -10.34
N ARG A 513 24.21 -15.80 -11.65
CA ARG A 513 23.51 -16.94 -12.30
C ARG A 513 24.01 -18.34 -11.88
N ASN A 514 25.21 -18.44 -11.31
CA ASN A 514 25.76 -19.69 -10.82
C ASN A 514 25.02 -20.25 -9.57
N LYS A 515 24.20 -19.45 -8.89
CA LYS A 515 23.40 -19.87 -7.74
C LYS A 515 22.09 -20.55 -8.14
N LYS A 516 21.68 -20.46 -9.39
CA LYS A 516 20.41 -20.99 -9.93
C LYS A 516 19.18 -20.57 -9.12
N ASN A 517 19.17 -19.33 -8.67
CA ASN A 517 18.01 -18.71 -8.05
C ASN A 517 17.15 -18.06 -9.14
N TYR A 518 15.85 -18.24 -9.06
CA TYR A 518 14.92 -17.78 -10.08
C TYR A 518 13.85 -16.87 -9.50
N LEU A 519 13.46 -15.90 -10.30
CA LEU A 519 12.24 -15.13 -10.13
C LEU A 519 11.24 -15.62 -11.16
N LEU A 520 10.10 -16.09 -10.67
CA LEU A 520 9.01 -16.63 -11.49
C LEU A 520 7.86 -15.63 -11.50
N SER A 521 7.21 -15.45 -12.62
CA SER A 521 6.10 -14.51 -12.69
C SER A 521 5.01 -14.96 -13.66
N PHE A 522 3.82 -14.43 -13.44
CA PHE A 522 2.71 -14.49 -14.37
C PHE A 522 1.96 -13.16 -14.38
N CYS A 523 1.93 -12.51 -15.53
CA CYS A 523 1.14 -11.32 -15.77
C CYS A 523 -0.06 -11.71 -16.63
N GLY A 524 -1.23 -11.73 -16.05
CA GLY A 524 -2.44 -12.17 -16.72
C GLY A 524 -3.63 -11.27 -16.44
N TYR A 525 -4.69 -11.48 -17.19
CA TYR A 525 -5.90 -10.65 -17.14
C TYR A 525 -7.14 -11.41 -17.60
N ALA A 526 -8.28 -10.85 -17.29
CA ALA A 526 -9.60 -11.36 -17.70
C ALA A 526 -10.58 -10.19 -17.95
N PRO A 527 -11.60 -10.40 -18.83
CA PRO A 527 -11.65 -11.37 -19.93
C PRO A 527 -10.59 -11.10 -21.00
N ALA A 528 -10.18 -12.13 -21.75
CA ALA A 528 -9.13 -12.02 -22.77
C ALA A 528 -9.45 -11.02 -23.90
N ASN A 529 -10.72 -10.94 -24.31
CA ASN A 529 -11.18 -10.07 -25.41
C ASN A 529 -11.60 -8.66 -24.94
N ASN A 530 -11.92 -8.49 -23.65
CA ASN A 530 -12.31 -7.20 -23.05
C ASN A 530 -11.70 -7.09 -21.65
N PRO A 531 -10.41 -6.76 -21.50
CA PRO A 531 -9.71 -6.74 -20.23
C PRO A 531 -10.36 -5.80 -19.22
N GLN A 532 -10.77 -6.34 -18.07
CA GLN A 532 -11.37 -5.60 -16.96
C GLN A 532 -10.49 -5.63 -15.70
N VAL A 533 -9.71 -6.69 -15.53
CA VAL A 533 -8.81 -6.83 -14.40
C VAL A 533 -7.52 -7.51 -14.85
N LEU A 534 -6.40 -6.91 -14.46
CA LEU A 534 -5.06 -7.47 -14.58
C LEU A 534 -4.61 -7.93 -13.20
N CYS A 535 -4.01 -9.12 -13.13
CA CYS A 535 -3.31 -9.60 -11.94
C CYS A 535 -1.87 -9.96 -12.31
N TYR A 536 -0.92 -9.37 -11.62
CA TYR A 536 0.50 -9.65 -11.79
C TYR A 536 1.07 -10.28 -10.54
N VAL A 537 1.56 -11.51 -10.67
CA VAL A 537 2.14 -12.31 -9.59
C VAL A 537 3.62 -12.51 -9.84
N VAL A 538 4.41 -12.24 -8.84
CA VAL A 538 5.86 -12.53 -8.80
C VAL A 538 6.17 -13.40 -7.59
N VAL A 539 6.89 -14.50 -7.81
CA VAL A 539 7.42 -15.39 -6.77
C VAL A 539 8.94 -15.42 -6.91
N ASP A 540 9.62 -14.76 -6.01
CA ASP A 540 11.07 -14.63 -5.99
C ASP A 540 11.67 -15.69 -5.08
N GLN A 541 12.53 -16.54 -5.65
CA GLN A 541 13.22 -17.64 -4.97
C GLN A 541 12.27 -18.52 -4.15
N PRO A 542 11.37 -19.29 -4.77
CA PRO A 542 10.54 -20.25 -4.06
C PRO A 542 11.43 -21.27 -3.34
N HIS A 543 11.02 -21.68 -2.14
CA HIS A 543 11.79 -22.59 -1.27
C HIS A 543 11.67 -24.05 -1.72
N VAL A 544 11.99 -24.30 -2.99
CA VAL A 544 11.96 -25.63 -3.62
C VAL A 544 13.29 -25.95 -4.27
N LYS A 545 13.56 -27.24 -4.46
CA LYS A 545 14.82 -27.71 -5.02
C LYS A 545 14.98 -27.33 -6.50
N ASP A 546 13.91 -27.39 -7.27
CA ASP A 546 13.84 -26.95 -8.66
C ASP A 546 12.97 -25.69 -8.74
N GLN A 547 13.62 -24.54 -8.86
CA GLN A 547 12.94 -23.23 -8.88
C GLN A 547 12.47 -22.80 -10.28
N ALA A 548 12.96 -23.44 -11.34
CA ALA A 548 12.80 -22.94 -12.71
C ALA A 548 11.38 -23.10 -13.28
N HIS A 549 10.42 -23.62 -12.51
CA HIS A 549 9.04 -23.83 -12.95
C HIS A 549 8.18 -22.59 -12.77
N SER A 550 7.87 -21.91 -13.86
CA SER A 550 6.96 -20.73 -13.87
C SER A 550 5.52 -21.03 -13.41
N THR A 551 5.14 -22.31 -13.27
CA THR A 551 3.83 -22.74 -12.81
C THR A 551 3.48 -22.28 -11.40
N PHE A 552 4.46 -22.02 -10.53
CA PHE A 552 4.20 -21.51 -9.18
C PHE A 552 3.45 -20.17 -9.21
N ALA A 553 3.93 -19.22 -10.01
CA ALA A 553 3.27 -17.94 -10.16
C ALA A 553 1.90 -18.07 -10.88
N SER A 554 1.81 -18.95 -11.88
CA SER A 554 0.56 -19.21 -12.61
C SER A 554 -0.52 -19.85 -11.73
N VAL A 555 -0.16 -20.79 -10.85
CA VAL A 555 -1.09 -21.40 -9.89
C VAL A 555 -1.56 -20.41 -8.84
N LEU A 556 -0.64 -19.59 -8.30
CA LEU A 556 -1.02 -18.54 -7.35
C LEU A 556 -1.95 -17.52 -8.00
N PHE A 557 -1.67 -17.12 -9.24
CA PHE A 557 -2.55 -16.29 -10.06
C PHE A 557 -3.93 -16.93 -10.22
N GLN A 558 -4.01 -18.22 -10.63
CA GLN A 558 -5.25 -18.94 -10.82
C GLN A 558 -6.13 -18.90 -9.55
N ASN A 559 -5.53 -19.21 -8.40
CA ASN A 559 -6.23 -19.22 -7.12
C ASN A 559 -6.79 -17.84 -6.75
N ILE A 560 -5.99 -16.80 -6.93
CA ILE A 560 -6.41 -15.42 -6.69
C ILE A 560 -7.57 -15.06 -7.62
N MET A 561 -7.39 -15.26 -8.93
CA MET A 561 -8.40 -14.87 -9.93
C MET A 561 -9.72 -15.63 -9.78
N ALA A 562 -9.68 -16.91 -9.41
CA ALA A 562 -10.88 -17.68 -9.14
C ALA A 562 -11.76 -17.07 -8.04
N ASP A 563 -11.13 -16.45 -7.03
CA ASP A 563 -11.84 -15.79 -5.94
C ASP A 563 -12.29 -14.36 -6.29
N ILE A 564 -11.44 -13.59 -6.98
CA ILE A 564 -11.71 -12.16 -7.16
C ILE A 564 -12.61 -11.85 -8.35
N LEU A 565 -12.57 -12.66 -9.44
CA LEU A 565 -13.39 -12.41 -10.63
C LEU A 565 -14.89 -12.34 -10.33
N PRO A 566 -15.48 -13.28 -9.55
CA PRO A 566 -16.87 -13.16 -9.14
C PRO A 566 -17.14 -11.92 -8.26
N SER A 567 -16.22 -11.58 -7.36
CA SER A 567 -16.37 -10.43 -6.45
C SER A 567 -16.29 -9.08 -7.17
N LEU A 568 -15.58 -9.03 -8.30
CA LEU A 568 -15.48 -7.87 -9.18
C LEU A 568 -16.59 -7.83 -10.25
N ASN A 569 -17.56 -8.76 -10.20
CA ASN A 569 -18.65 -8.89 -11.16
C ASN A 569 -18.17 -9.11 -12.61
N VAL A 570 -16.99 -9.70 -12.79
CA VAL A 570 -16.52 -10.11 -14.11
C VAL A 570 -17.38 -11.29 -14.57
N VAL A 571 -18.02 -11.15 -15.70
CA VAL A 571 -18.97 -12.16 -16.21
C VAL A 571 -18.20 -13.35 -16.82
N PRO A 572 -18.56 -14.61 -16.48
CA PRO A 572 -18.02 -15.78 -17.16
C PRO A 572 -18.25 -15.74 -18.67
N GLY A 573 -17.25 -16.21 -19.47
CA GLY A 573 -17.27 -16.11 -20.94
C GLY A 573 -18.35 -16.91 -21.65
N ASP A 574 -18.97 -17.90 -20.99
CA ASP A 574 -19.99 -18.78 -21.57
C ASP A 574 -21.44 -18.28 -21.42
N ALA A 575 -21.65 -17.04 -20.90
CA ALA A 575 -23.00 -16.47 -20.77
C ALA A 575 -23.44 -15.81 -22.09
N PRO A 576 -24.40 -16.39 -22.85
CA PRO A 576 -24.83 -15.79 -24.10
C PRO A 576 -25.56 -14.46 -23.83
N GLY A 577 -25.02 -13.37 -24.38
CA GLY A 577 -25.74 -12.11 -24.52
C GLY A 577 -25.39 -10.99 -23.55
N THR A 578 -24.33 -11.09 -22.77
CA THR A 578 -23.87 -9.98 -21.92
C THR A 578 -22.72 -9.21 -22.56
N THR A 579 -23.01 -8.02 -23.07
CA THR A 579 -21.98 -6.99 -23.24
C THR A 579 -21.49 -6.62 -21.85
N ALA A 580 -20.22 -6.85 -21.57
CA ALA A 580 -19.60 -6.47 -20.30
C ALA A 580 -19.81 -4.98 -20.04
N THR A 581 -20.50 -4.67 -18.95
CA THR A 581 -20.60 -3.30 -18.46
C THR A 581 -19.25 -2.92 -17.86
N PRO A 582 -18.63 -1.81 -18.25
CA PRO A 582 -17.38 -1.38 -17.63
C PRO A 582 -17.54 -1.24 -16.12
N LEU A 583 -16.53 -1.62 -15.33
CA LEU A 583 -16.49 -1.48 -13.87
C LEU A 583 -16.90 -0.09 -13.36
N LEU A 584 -16.77 0.95 -14.20
CA LEU A 584 -17.11 2.34 -13.90
C LEU A 584 -18.62 2.66 -13.95
N GLU A 585 -19.44 1.92 -14.70
CA GLU A 585 -20.89 2.21 -14.77
C GLU A 585 -21.69 1.67 -13.58
N GLY A 586 -21.22 0.58 -12.94
CA GLY A 586 -21.87 0.02 -11.76
C GLY A 586 -21.78 0.89 -10.51
N ILE A 587 -20.76 1.75 -10.41
CA ILE A 587 -20.54 2.62 -9.25
C ILE A 587 -21.40 3.89 -9.32
N ASN A 588 -21.67 4.40 -10.53
CA ASN A 588 -22.54 5.57 -10.71
C ASN A 588 -24.03 5.26 -10.59
N ALA A 589 -24.47 4.03 -10.84
CA ALA A 589 -25.87 3.63 -10.67
C ALA A 589 -26.30 3.53 -9.19
N GLY A 590 -25.38 3.18 -8.29
CA GLY A 590 -25.64 3.12 -6.85
C GLY A 590 -25.78 4.50 -6.18
N ILE A 591 -25.16 5.54 -6.75
CA ILE A 591 -25.21 6.91 -6.22
C ILE A 591 -26.45 7.66 -6.75
N ALA A 592 -26.96 7.31 -7.93
CA ALA A 592 -28.16 7.93 -8.51
C ALA A 592 -29.47 7.39 -7.91
N SER A 593 -29.50 6.14 -7.41
CA SER A 593 -30.70 5.54 -6.81
C SER A 593 -30.97 5.93 -5.34
N GLY A 594 -30.05 6.61 -4.69
CA GLY A 594 -30.18 7.09 -3.30
C GLY A 594 -30.76 8.51 -3.15
N ARG A 595 -31.17 9.16 -4.23
CA ARG A 595 -31.65 10.57 -4.21
C ARG A 595 -33.10 10.80 -4.63
N GLU A 596 -33.89 9.76 -4.91
CA GLU A 596 -35.30 9.91 -5.22
C GLU A 596 -36.20 9.09 -4.27
N GLU A 597 -36.21 9.42 -2.99
CA GLU A 597 -37.35 9.18 -2.11
C GLU A 597 -37.39 10.27 -1.03
N GLY A 598 -38.09 11.36 -1.35
CA GLY A 598 -38.35 12.41 -0.39
C GLY A 598 -39.04 13.64 -0.98
N GLY A 599 -40.34 13.56 -1.18
CA GLY A 599 -41.17 14.74 -1.33
C GLY A 599 -41.97 14.85 -2.61
N GLU A 600 -43.20 14.35 -2.54
CA GLU A 600 -44.36 15.17 -2.89
C GLU A 600 -45.64 14.37 -2.69
N SER A 601 -46.32 14.65 -1.60
CA SER A 601 -47.75 14.44 -1.49
C SER A 601 -48.41 15.84 -1.49
N ALA A 602 -49.40 15.99 -2.32
CA ALA A 602 -50.54 16.90 -2.29
C ALA A 602 -50.65 17.83 -3.53
N ASN A 603 -51.52 17.53 -4.44
CA ASN A 603 -52.87 18.04 -4.51
C ASN A 603 -53.52 17.67 -5.85
N ALA A 604 -54.59 16.92 -5.73
CA ALA A 604 -55.60 16.83 -6.76
C ALA A 604 -56.54 18.05 -6.64
N ALA A 605 -56.92 18.64 -7.76
CA ALA A 605 -58.30 19.10 -8.00
C ALA A 605 -58.44 19.67 -9.42
N GLU A 606 -59.32 19.01 -10.14
CA GLU A 606 -60.32 19.56 -11.05
C GLU A 606 -59.96 20.71 -12.02
N SER A 607 -60.15 20.54 -13.33
CA SER A 607 -61.41 20.85 -14.00
C SER A 607 -61.31 20.65 -15.52
N THR A 608 -62.26 19.94 -16.00
CA THR A 608 -63.06 20.06 -17.25
C THR A 608 -62.79 21.29 -18.15
N ALA A 609 -62.42 21.04 -19.38
CA ALA A 609 -63.15 21.33 -20.61
C ALA A 609 -62.37 20.82 -21.82
#